data_9a342c96af6cbcb02fe90529f11c9439
#
_entry.id   9a342c96af6cbcb02fe90529f11c9439
#
_cell.length_a   1.000
_cell.length_b   1.000
_cell.length_c   1.000
_cell.angle_alpha   90.00
_cell.angle_beta   90.00
_cell.angle_gamma   90.00
#
_symmetry.space_group_name_H-M   'P 1'
#
loop_
_entity.id
_entity.type
_entity.pdbx_description
1 polymer ?
#
loop_
_entity_poly.entity_id
_entity_poly.type
_entity_poly.pdbx_seq_one_letter_code
_entity_poly.pdbx_strand_id
1 'polypeptide(L)'
;MKEVKTPKKPLAIYYTVVLLVLLLLNLVLVPWMSERQVKEVDYGTFMSMTEDKNIGRVDIESNQIIFTDKDETQVYRTGLMNDPSLTERLYDAGAAFSSEIVEQTSPILSFLLWFVLPIVLFTALGNFMNKKLMEKMGGPNSMMFGGMGKSNAKVYVQSTEGIHFADVAGEDEAKENLQEVVNYLHDPSKYKDIGAQMPKGILLVGPPGTGKTMLAKAVAGESNVPFFSMSGSEFVEMFVGMGASKVRDLFKQAKEKAPCIVFIDEIDAIGQKRNSGQYGGNDEREQTLNQLLTEMDGFEGNNGVIILAATNRPESLDPALTRPGRFDRRVPVELPDLKGREEILKVHAKKIALAPGVDFSVVARMASGASGAELANIVNEAALRAVRAGRKSVTQADLEESIEVVIAGYQKKNSILTDKEKCIVAYHEIGHALVAAKQTHSAPVQKITIIPRTSGALGFTMQVEEGNHYLMDKTELENKIATLTGGRAAEEVAFGSITTGASNDIEQATKLARAMLTRYGMSDEFDMVALETVNNQYLGGDTSLTCSAQTQREIDQKVVELVRAQHQKAIQILTNNRQKLDELAKYLYQKETITGDEFMEILERE
;
A
#
# COMPACT_ATOMS: atom_id res chain seq x y z
N MET A 1 23.95 1.57 7.47
CA MET A 1 24.05 0.39 6.56
C MET A 1 24.05 0.87 5.11
N LYS A 2 25.04 0.45 4.29
CA LYS A 2 25.05 0.79 2.85
C LYS A 2 24.35 -0.31 2.05
N GLU A 3 23.44 0.06 1.17
CA GLU A 3 22.79 -0.86 0.24
C GLU A 3 23.78 -1.23 -0.87
N VAL A 4 24.05 -2.52 -1.04
CA VAL A 4 24.87 -3.00 -2.17
C VAL A 4 23.97 -3.19 -3.37
N LYS A 5 24.01 -2.26 -4.31
CA LYS A 5 23.30 -2.38 -5.58
C LYS A 5 23.94 -3.48 -6.44
N THR A 6 23.18 -4.51 -6.78
CA THR A 6 23.60 -5.47 -7.81
C THR A 6 23.65 -4.78 -9.16
N PRO A 7 24.69 -5.00 -9.97
CA PRO A 7 24.82 -4.34 -11.27
C PRO A 7 23.67 -4.77 -12.20
N LYS A 8 22.86 -3.81 -12.62
CA LYS A 8 21.81 -4.04 -13.64
C LYS A 8 22.49 -4.41 -14.96
N LYS A 9 22.16 -5.57 -15.49
CA LYS A 9 22.73 -6.06 -16.76
C LYS A 9 22.13 -5.30 -17.95
N PRO A 10 22.94 -4.72 -18.86
CA PRO A 10 22.47 -3.99 -20.04
C PRO A 10 21.92 -4.89 -21.18
N LEU A 11 21.84 -6.22 -20.99
CA LEU A 11 21.48 -7.16 -22.06
C LEU A 11 20.03 -7.04 -22.55
N ALA A 12 19.09 -6.73 -21.64
CA ALA A 12 17.68 -6.57 -22.02
C ALA A 12 17.48 -5.42 -23.03
N ILE A 13 18.24 -4.35 -22.89
CA ILE A 13 18.19 -3.18 -23.79
C ILE A 13 18.61 -3.57 -25.20
N TYR A 14 19.65 -4.40 -25.36
CA TYR A 14 20.11 -4.85 -26.68
C TYR A 14 19.06 -5.71 -27.39
N TYR A 15 18.40 -6.64 -26.68
CA TYR A 15 17.34 -7.46 -27.28
C TYR A 15 16.11 -6.62 -27.64
N THR A 16 15.74 -5.65 -26.82
CA THR A 16 14.63 -4.74 -27.11
C THR A 16 14.94 -3.87 -28.33
N VAL A 17 16.18 -3.38 -28.47
CA VAL A 17 16.61 -2.58 -29.61
C VAL A 17 16.65 -3.43 -30.89
N VAL A 18 17.17 -4.65 -30.84
CA VAL A 18 17.18 -5.56 -32.00
C VAL A 18 15.77 -5.94 -32.45
N LEU A 19 14.88 -6.23 -31.51
CA LEU A 19 13.47 -6.52 -31.78
C LEU A 19 12.76 -5.32 -32.42
N LEU A 20 13.00 -4.12 -31.86
CA LEU A 20 12.45 -2.86 -32.39
C LEU A 20 12.94 -2.54 -33.80
N VAL A 21 14.23 -2.77 -34.07
CA VAL A 21 14.82 -2.58 -35.39
C VAL A 21 14.23 -3.59 -36.39
N LEU A 22 14.08 -4.86 -36.03
CA LEU A 22 13.45 -5.88 -36.89
C LEU A 22 11.97 -5.59 -37.15
N LEU A 23 11.25 -5.08 -36.17
CA LEU A 23 9.84 -4.69 -36.25
C LEU A 23 9.68 -3.45 -37.16
N LEU A 24 10.59 -2.47 -37.03
CA LEU A 24 10.64 -1.28 -37.88
C LEU A 24 11.00 -1.61 -39.32
N LEU A 25 11.94 -2.53 -39.53
CA LEU A 25 12.32 -3.03 -40.85
C LEU A 25 11.14 -3.72 -41.55
N ASN A 26 10.39 -4.55 -40.83
CA ASN A 26 9.22 -5.25 -41.35
C ASN A 26 8.01 -4.34 -41.59
N LEU A 27 7.77 -3.37 -40.73
CA LEU A 27 6.61 -2.47 -40.79
C LEU A 27 6.78 -1.32 -41.79
N VAL A 28 8.03 -0.88 -42.06
CA VAL A 28 8.28 0.30 -42.88
C VAL A 28 8.93 -0.06 -44.21
N LEU A 29 9.91 -0.95 -44.25
CA LEU A 29 10.68 -1.23 -45.46
C LEU A 29 9.94 -2.17 -46.44
N VAL A 30 9.19 -3.14 -45.94
CA VAL A 30 8.43 -4.07 -46.79
C VAL A 30 7.27 -3.36 -47.48
N PRO A 31 6.43 -2.56 -46.84
CA PRO A 31 5.38 -1.80 -47.54
C PRO A 31 5.96 -0.76 -48.50
N TRP A 32 7.05 -0.06 -48.11
CA TRP A 32 7.69 0.96 -48.96
C TRP A 32 8.29 0.40 -50.24
N MET A 33 8.74 -0.87 -50.24
CA MET A 33 9.21 -1.57 -51.45
C MET A 33 8.06 -2.07 -52.33
N SER A 34 6.87 -2.34 -51.81
CA SER A 34 5.71 -2.85 -52.54
C SER A 34 4.84 -1.77 -53.18
N GLU A 35 4.94 -0.52 -52.76
CA GLU A 35 4.10 0.60 -53.23
C GLU A 35 4.63 1.33 -54.48
N ARG A 36 5.51 0.72 -55.26
CA ARG A 36 5.91 1.35 -56.52
C ARG A 36 4.84 1.16 -57.58
N GLN A 37 3.92 2.14 -57.67
CA GLN A 37 3.24 2.60 -58.88
C GLN A 37 2.31 1.60 -59.62
N VAL A 38 1.45 0.90 -58.91
CA VAL A 38 0.31 0.25 -59.55
C VAL A 38 -0.94 1.10 -59.34
N LYS A 39 -1.51 1.65 -60.38
CA LYS A 39 -2.74 2.46 -60.31
C LYS A 39 -3.97 1.56 -60.39
N GLU A 40 -4.80 1.58 -59.39
CA GLU A 40 -6.05 0.82 -59.40
C GLU A 40 -7.10 1.53 -60.24
N VAL A 41 -7.72 0.79 -61.15
CA VAL A 41 -8.77 1.26 -62.06
C VAL A 41 -9.94 0.27 -62.10
N ASP A 42 -11.11 0.74 -62.42
CA ASP A 42 -12.28 -0.13 -62.61
C ASP A 42 -12.16 -0.95 -63.93
N TYR A 43 -12.97 -2.04 -64.00
CA TYR A 43 -12.95 -2.93 -65.17
C TYR A 43 -13.44 -2.24 -66.44
N GLY A 44 -14.32 -1.22 -66.33
CA GLY A 44 -14.79 -0.40 -67.45
C GLY A 44 -13.66 0.41 -68.10
N THR A 45 -12.76 0.98 -67.29
CA THR A 45 -11.57 1.70 -67.75
C THR A 45 -10.61 0.75 -68.45
N PHE A 46 -10.41 -0.47 -67.92
CA PHE A 46 -9.62 -1.52 -68.61
C PHE A 46 -10.22 -1.89 -69.97
N MET A 47 -11.55 -2.01 -70.05
CA MET A 47 -12.24 -2.30 -71.32
C MET A 47 -12.08 -1.15 -72.31
N SER A 48 -12.26 0.11 -71.90
CA SER A 48 -12.06 1.25 -72.82
C SER A 48 -10.62 1.33 -73.33
N MET A 49 -9.61 1.09 -72.47
CA MET A 49 -8.20 1.04 -72.94
C MET A 49 -7.92 -0.09 -73.86
N THR A 50 -8.63 -1.23 -73.77
CA THR A 50 -8.53 -2.36 -74.65
C THR A 50 -9.16 -2.03 -76.03
N GLU A 51 -10.33 -1.42 -76.11
CA GLU A 51 -11.01 -0.99 -77.34
C GLU A 51 -10.24 0.10 -78.08
N ASP A 52 -9.65 1.06 -77.30
CA ASP A 52 -8.83 2.15 -77.84
C ASP A 52 -7.43 1.66 -78.32
N LYS A 53 -7.13 0.38 -78.16
CA LYS A 53 -5.81 -0.23 -78.48
C LYS A 53 -4.63 0.45 -77.77
N ASN A 54 -4.91 0.97 -76.59
CA ASN A 54 -3.93 1.62 -75.70
C ASN A 54 -3.52 0.73 -74.52
N ILE A 55 -3.29 -0.55 -74.86
CA ILE A 55 -2.90 -1.59 -73.90
C ILE A 55 -1.66 -2.30 -74.39
N GLY A 56 -0.64 -2.50 -73.54
CA GLY A 56 0.62 -3.11 -73.87
C GLY A 56 0.67 -4.57 -73.39
N ARG A 57 1.06 -4.79 -72.16
CA ARG A 57 1.15 -6.14 -71.59
C ARG A 57 0.03 -6.36 -70.57
N VAL A 58 -0.57 -7.55 -70.58
CA VAL A 58 -1.66 -7.96 -69.68
C VAL A 58 -1.30 -9.27 -69.02
N ASP A 59 -1.18 -9.28 -67.71
CA ASP A 59 -0.95 -10.49 -66.91
C ASP A 59 -2.24 -10.77 -66.10
N ILE A 60 -2.86 -11.93 -66.38
CA ILE A 60 -4.09 -12.35 -65.71
C ILE A 60 -3.74 -13.27 -64.56
N GLU A 61 -3.98 -12.79 -63.37
CA GLU A 61 -3.79 -13.53 -62.11
C GLU A 61 -5.12 -14.15 -61.61
N SER A 62 -5.07 -14.93 -60.56
CA SER A 62 -6.23 -15.68 -60.05
C SER A 62 -7.41 -14.79 -59.59
N ASN A 63 -7.18 -13.53 -59.19
CA ASN A 63 -8.20 -12.61 -58.68
C ASN A 63 -8.12 -11.18 -59.23
N GLN A 64 -7.13 -10.88 -60.06
CA GLN A 64 -6.91 -9.55 -60.64
C GLN A 64 -6.25 -9.63 -62.02
N ILE A 65 -6.34 -8.53 -62.76
CA ILE A 65 -5.64 -8.32 -64.03
C ILE A 65 -4.68 -7.16 -63.82
N ILE A 66 -3.40 -7.39 -64.06
CA ILE A 66 -2.36 -6.36 -64.06
C ILE A 66 -2.03 -6.05 -65.51
N PHE A 67 -2.03 -4.78 -65.93
CA PHE A 67 -1.76 -4.41 -67.31
C PHE A 67 -0.99 -3.08 -67.39
N THR A 68 -0.35 -2.87 -68.52
CA THR A 68 0.37 -1.62 -68.83
C THR A 68 -0.32 -0.87 -69.95
N ASP A 69 -0.08 0.44 -70.04
CA ASP A 69 -0.38 1.18 -71.28
C ASP A 69 0.54 0.75 -72.40
N LYS A 70 0.22 1.18 -73.63
CA LYS A 70 0.94 0.74 -74.86
C LYS A 70 2.43 1.10 -74.86
N ASP A 71 2.81 2.19 -74.16
CA ASP A 71 4.18 2.68 -74.04
C ASP A 71 4.91 2.12 -72.81
N GLU A 72 4.28 1.19 -72.05
CA GLU A 72 4.77 0.54 -70.83
C GLU A 72 5.23 1.54 -69.74
N THR A 73 4.65 2.75 -69.74
CA THR A 73 5.07 3.81 -68.81
C THR A 73 4.36 3.73 -67.46
N GLN A 74 3.12 3.17 -67.44
CA GLN A 74 2.30 3.06 -66.25
C GLN A 74 1.74 1.67 -66.10
N VAL A 75 1.78 1.13 -64.88
CA VAL A 75 1.16 -0.17 -64.54
C VAL A 75 -0.19 0.06 -63.87
N TYR A 76 -1.20 -0.67 -64.32
CA TYR A 76 -2.56 -0.64 -63.82
C TYR A 76 -2.97 -1.99 -63.26
N ARG A 77 -3.90 -2.01 -62.32
CA ARG A 77 -4.57 -3.22 -61.85
C ARG A 77 -6.07 -3.05 -61.79
N THR A 78 -6.78 -4.11 -62.14
CA THR A 78 -8.25 -4.18 -61.97
C THR A 78 -8.67 -5.56 -61.51
N GLY A 79 -9.87 -5.68 -60.91
CA GLY A 79 -10.42 -6.96 -60.50
C GLY A 79 -10.78 -7.84 -61.68
N LEU A 80 -10.58 -9.17 -61.55
CA LEU A 80 -10.99 -10.12 -62.59
C LEU A 80 -12.53 -10.23 -62.63
N MET A 81 -13.11 -10.05 -63.80
CA MET A 81 -14.53 -10.33 -64.09
C MET A 81 -14.68 -11.52 -65.02
N ASN A 82 -15.81 -12.23 -64.89
CA ASN A 82 -16.07 -13.39 -65.75
C ASN A 82 -16.50 -12.92 -67.16
N ASP A 83 -15.54 -12.66 -68.01
CA ASP A 83 -15.74 -12.20 -69.39
C ASP A 83 -15.22 -13.24 -70.38
N PRO A 84 -16.10 -14.05 -70.99
CA PRO A 84 -15.71 -15.09 -71.94
C PRO A 84 -15.02 -14.55 -73.23
N SER A 85 -15.21 -13.27 -73.57
CA SER A 85 -14.66 -12.64 -74.78
C SER A 85 -13.35 -11.87 -74.50
N LEU A 86 -12.83 -11.89 -73.26
CA LEU A 86 -11.65 -11.14 -72.85
C LEU A 86 -10.41 -11.51 -73.75
N THR A 87 -10.18 -12.76 -73.95
CA THR A 87 -9.03 -13.28 -74.75
C THR A 87 -9.06 -12.84 -76.22
N GLU A 88 -10.24 -12.84 -76.86
CA GLU A 88 -10.43 -12.41 -78.22
C GLU A 88 -10.20 -10.88 -78.34
N ARG A 89 -10.73 -10.11 -77.44
CA ARG A 89 -10.53 -8.64 -77.41
C ARG A 89 -9.07 -8.24 -77.16
N LEU A 90 -8.37 -8.92 -76.23
CA LEU A 90 -6.94 -8.67 -75.99
C LEU A 90 -6.11 -9.00 -77.24
N TYR A 91 -6.47 -10.08 -78.01
CA TYR A 91 -5.86 -10.41 -79.21
C TYR A 91 -6.08 -9.38 -80.35
N ASP A 92 -7.33 -8.89 -80.46
CA ASP A 92 -7.70 -7.87 -81.48
C ASP A 92 -7.10 -6.49 -81.14
N ALA A 93 -6.87 -6.21 -79.78
CA ALA A 93 -6.18 -5.02 -79.36
C ALA A 93 -4.66 -5.07 -79.60
N GLY A 94 -4.12 -6.26 -79.92
CA GLY A 94 -2.68 -6.47 -80.11
C GLY A 94 -1.87 -6.46 -78.84
N ALA A 95 -2.51 -6.69 -77.68
CA ALA A 95 -1.84 -6.77 -76.40
C ALA A 95 -1.08 -8.08 -76.22
N ALA A 96 0.08 -8.05 -75.60
CA ALA A 96 0.77 -9.24 -75.15
C ALA A 96 0.17 -9.72 -73.82
N PHE A 97 -0.55 -10.85 -73.79
CA PHE A 97 -1.20 -11.33 -72.60
C PHE A 97 -0.72 -12.71 -72.17
N SER A 98 -0.61 -12.90 -70.85
CA SER A 98 -0.24 -14.16 -70.21
C SER A 98 -1.13 -14.44 -68.99
N SER A 99 -1.25 -15.73 -68.69
CA SER A 99 -1.86 -16.15 -67.44
C SER A 99 -0.78 -16.68 -66.53
N GLU A 100 -0.93 -16.44 -65.22
CA GLU A 100 0.02 -16.91 -64.21
C GLU A 100 0.16 -18.43 -64.25
N ILE A 101 1.37 -18.88 -64.51
CA ILE A 101 1.71 -20.31 -64.42
C ILE A 101 2.05 -20.52 -62.92
N VAL A 102 1.10 -21.04 -62.15
CA VAL A 102 1.35 -21.38 -60.73
C VAL A 102 2.33 -22.54 -60.69
N GLU A 103 3.62 -22.24 -60.57
CA GLU A 103 4.59 -23.25 -60.21
C GLU A 103 4.29 -23.67 -58.75
N GLN A 104 3.76 -24.86 -58.58
CA GLN A 104 3.60 -25.47 -57.26
C GLN A 104 4.97 -25.74 -56.68
N THR A 105 5.52 -24.75 -55.95
CA THR A 105 6.66 -25.02 -55.07
C THR A 105 6.21 -26.05 -54.04
N SER A 106 6.96 -27.15 -53.92
CA SER A 106 6.63 -28.24 -53.00
C SER A 106 6.32 -27.68 -51.61
N PRO A 107 5.15 -27.98 -51.01
CA PRO A 107 4.78 -27.51 -49.69
C PRO A 107 5.84 -27.81 -48.63
N ILE A 108 6.59 -28.90 -48.83
CA ILE A 108 7.70 -29.35 -47.98
C ILE A 108 8.89 -28.37 -48.08
N LEU A 109 9.23 -27.91 -49.28
CA LEU A 109 10.34 -26.96 -49.46
C LEU A 109 10.02 -25.59 -48.88
N SER A 110 8.78 -25.12 -49.01
CA SER A 110 8.31 -23.88 -48.43
C SER A 110 8.30 -23.97 -46.89
N PHE A 111 7.84 -25.06 -46.31
CA PHE A 111 7.88 -25.32 -44.87
C PHE A 111 9.33 -25.36 -44.34
N LEU A 112 10.23 -26.01 -45.07
CA LEU A 112 11.65 -26.09 -44.70
C LEU A 112 12.34 -24.73 -44.72
N LEU A 113 12.07 -23.91 -45.74
CA LEU A 113 12.65 -22.56 -45.87
C LEU A 113 12.08 -21.54 -44.87
N TRP A 114 10.77 -21.58 -44.63
CA TRP A 114 10.12 -20.56 -43.81
C TRP A 114 10.08 -20.89 -42.32
N PHE A 115 10.08 -22.17 -41.96
CA PHE A 115 9.98 -22.59 -40.55
C PHE A 115 11.27 -23.25 -40.03
N VAL A 116 11.85 -24.18 -40.76
CA VAL A 116 13.00 -24.95 -40.24
C VAL A 116 14.31 -24.16 -40.38
N LEU A 117 14.54 -23.48 -41.48
CA LEU A 117 15.76 -22.70 -41.69
C LEU A 117 15.96 -21.58 -40.66
N PRO A 118 14.97 -20.75 -40.33
CA PRO A 118 15.11 -19.75 -39.25
C PRO A 118 15.40 -20.38 -37.90
N ILE A 119 14.77 -21.50 -37.56
CA ILE A 119 15.00 -22.20 -36.28
C ILE A 119 16.44 -22.74 -36.21
N VAL A 120 16.92 -23.34 -37.29
CA VAL A 120 18.31 -23.84 -37.36
C VAL A 120 19.31 -22.70 -37.31
N LEU A 121 19.01 -21.58 -37.98
CA LEU A 121 19.87 -20.39 -37.97
C LEU A 121 19.90 -19.72 -36.60
N PHE A 122 18.75 -19.63 -35.92
CA PHE A 122 18.66 -19.10 -34.55
C PHE A 122 19.36 -20.01 -33.53
N THR A 123 19.22 -21.33 -33.66
CA THR A 123 19.92 -22.27 -32.77
C THR A 123 21.42 -22.29 -33.03
N ALA A 124 21.85 -22.21 -34.28
CA ALA A 124 23.27 -22.12 -34.63
C ALA A 124 23.90 -20.80 -34.17
N LEU A 125 23.21 -19.68 -34.39
CA LEU A 125 23.63 -18.35 -33.91
C LEU A 125 23.64 -18.27 -32.38
N GLY A 126 22.62 -18.85 -31.74
CA GLY A 126 22.52 -18.98 -30.27
C GLY A 126 23.69 -19.79 -29.71
N ASN A 127 24.02 -20.93 -30.32
CA ASN A 127 25.16 -21.74 -29.89
C ASN A 127 26.51 -21.06 -30.15
N PHE A 128 26.66 -20.33 -31.25
CA PHE A 128 27.87 -19.57 -31.56
C PHE A 128 28.06 -18.39 -30.58
N MET A 129 26.99 -17.68 -30.28
CA MET A 129 27.02 -16.61 -29.25
C MET A 129 27.26 -17.17 -27.86
N ASN A 130 26.66 -18.31 -27.51
CA ASN A 130 26.89 -18.97 -26.22
C ASN A 130 28.37 -19.38 -26.04
N LYS A 131 29.03 -19.95 -27.08
CA LYS A 131 30.45 -20.28 -26.98
C LYS A 131 31.34 -19.07 -26.71
N LYS A 132 31.08 -17.93 -27.34
CA LYS A 132 31.84 -16.69 -27.13
C LYS A 132 31.51 -15.99 -25.83
N LEU A 133 30.30 -16.16 -25.26
CA LEU A 133 29.90 -15.62 -23.97
C LEU A 133 30.36 -16.52 -22.80
N MET A 134 30.39 -17.84 -23.00
CA MET A 134 30.84 -18.81 -21.98
C MET A 134 32.33 -18.66 -21.63
N GLU A 135 33.17 -18.25 -22.55
CA GLU A 135 34.58 -17.97 -22.25
C GLU A 135 34.80 -16.74 -21.37
N LYS A 136 33.79 -15.88 -21.25
CA LYS A 136 33.84 -14.66 -20.39
C LYS A 136 32.99 -14.70 -19.12
N MET A 137 32.11 -15.70 -18.92
CA MET A 137 31.19 -15.80 -17.77
C MET A 137 30.96 -17.25 -17.37
N GLY A 138 31.85 -17.77 -16.54
CA GLY A 138 31.86 -19.09 -15.90
C GLY A 138 30.55 -19.87 -15.77
N GLY A 139 30.49 -21.08 -16.38
CA GLY A 139 29.67 -22.23 -15.99
C GLY A 139 28.41 -22.52 -16.82
N PRO A 140 28.11 -23.82 -17.10
CA PRO A 140 27.15 -24.24 -18.13
C PRO A 140 25.67 -24.30 -17.75
N ASN A 141 25.20 -23.77 -16.63
CA ASN A 141 23.83 -24.07 -16.13
C ASN A 141 22.92 -22.84 -15.85
N SER A 142 23.12 -21.69 -16.47
CA SER A 142 22.42 -20.47 -16.02
C SER A 142 21.74 -19.62 -17.11
N MET A 143 21.21 -20.17 -18.22
CA MET A 143 20.87 -19.23 -19.30
C MET A 143 19.43 -19.14 -19.82
N MET A 144 18.46 -19.88 -19.34
CA MET A 144 17.08 -19.62 -19.78
C MET A 144 16.04 -19.43 -18.67
N PHE A 145 16.29 -19.99 -17.50
CA PHE A 145 15.41 -19.82 -16.33
C PHE A 145 16.15 -19.38 -15.04
N GLY A 146 17.47 -19.38 -15.01
CA GLY A 146 18.28 -19.16 -13.80
C GLY A 146 18.39 -17.70 -13.31
N GLY A 147 17.85 -16.74 -14.04
CA GLY A 147 17.87 -15.32 -13.65
C GLY A 147 16.60 -14.80 -13.00
N MET A 148 15.46 -15.46 -13.25
CA MET A 148 14.15 -15.01 -12.75
C MET A 148 13.85 -15.44 -11.32
N GLY A 149 14.52 -16.46 -10.79
CA GLY A 149 14.34 -16.93 -9.41
C GLY A 149 15.40 -16.44 -8.42
N LYS A 150 16.25 -15.47 -8.77
CA LYS A 150 17.20 -14.89 -7.82
C LYS A 150 16.49 -13.91 -6.89
N SER A 151 16.71 -14.05 -5.60
CA SER A 151 16.26 -13.13 -4.58
C SER A 151 16.79 -11.72 -4.88
N ASN A 152 15.90 -10.72 -4.89
CA ASN A 152 16.27 -9.31 -4.88
C ASN A 152 16.47 -8.80 -3.45
N ALA A 153 16.74 -9.68 -2.49
CA ALA A 153 16.95 -9.29 -1.10
C ALA A 153 18.00 -8.17 -1.02
N LYS A 154 17.64 -7.11 -0.36
CA LYS A 154 18.55 -6.03 -0.05
C LYS A 154 19.51 -6.52 1.03
N VAL A 155 20.76 -6.71 0.65
CA VAL A 155 21.82 -7.08 1.58
C VAL A 155 22.44 -5.81 2.13
N TYR A 156 22.18 -5.52 3.38
CA TYR A 156 22.85 -4.45 4.11
C TYR A 156 24.10 -5.05 4.76
N VAL A 157 25.24 -4.76 4.20
CA VAL A 157 26.54 -5.14 4.81
C VAL A 157 26.88 -4.07 5.84
N GLN A 158 27.50 -4.54 6.92
CA GLN A 158 28.09 -3.77 7.99
C GLN A 158 28.58 -2.38 7.54
N SER A 159 27.97 -1.31 8.04
CA SER A 159 28.54 0.03 7.98
C SER A 159 28.66 0.57 9.40
N THR A 160 29.72 1.30 9.66
CA THR A 160 29.95 2.03 10.91
C THR A 160 28.85 3.05 11.24
N GLU A 161 27.88 3.26 10.34
CA GLU A 161 26.72 4.15 10.47
C GLU A 161 25.40 3.34 10.51
N GLY A 162 25.38 2.18 11.19
CA GLY A 162 24.17 1.37 11.38
C GLY A 162 23.14 2.04 12.29
N ILE A 163 21.86 1.67 12.13
CA ILE A 163 20.82 2.00 13.12
C ILE A 163 21.05 1.15 14.36
N HIS A 164 21.08 1.79 15.54
CA HIS A 164 21.24 1.15 16.84
C HIS A 164 19.98 1.32 17.69
N PHE A 165 19.86 0.59 18.81
CA PHE A 165 18.75 0.73 19.75
C PHE A 165 18.62 2.15 20.31
N ALA A 166 19.73 2.89 20.40
CA ALA A 166 19.73 4.29 20.80
C ALA A 166 19.01 5.23 19.80
N ASP A 167 18.86 4.80 18.54
CA ASP A 167 18.14 5.54 17.50
C ASP A 167 16.64 5.19 17.48
N VAL A 168 16.25 4.14 18.20
CA VAL A 168 14.85 3.69 18.36
C VAL A 168 14.39 4.14 19.73
N ALA A 169 13.56 5.16 19.77
CA ALA A 169 12.95 5.66 21.01
C ALA A 169 11.65 4.93 21.31
N GLY A 170 11.31 4.81 22.59
CA GLY A 170 10.19 3.99 23.06
C GLY A 170 10.45 2.49 22.88
N GLU A 171 9.42 1.67 22.99
CA GLU A 171 9.46 0.22 22.75
C GLU A 171 10.47 -0.53 23.66
N ASP A 172 10.56 -0.12 24.93
CA ASP A 172 11.58 -0.64 25.83
C ASP A 172 11.44 -2.14 26.08
N GLU A 173 10.21 -2.67 26.19
CA GLU A 173 9.94 -4.10 26.32
C GLU A 173 10.32 -4.90 25.07
N ALA A 174 10.04 -4.34 23.89
CA ALA A 174 10.42 -4.97 22.63
C ALA A 174 11.95 -4.99 22.46
N LYS A 175 12.65 -3.91 22.86
CA LYS A 175 14.12 -3.84 22.84
C LYS A 175 14.73 -4.84 23.81
N GLU A 176 14.19 -4.97 25.04
CA GLU A 176 14.67 -5.92 26.03
C GLU A 176 14.57 -7.37 25.49
N ASN A 177 13.43 -7.73 24.92
CA ASN A 177 13.22 -9.03 24.28
C ASN A 177 14.22 -9.30 23.14
N LEU A 178 14.53 -8.27 22.35
CA LEU A 178 15.44 -8.38 21.21
C LEU A 178 16.91 -8.26 21.61
N GLN A 179 17.23 -7.70 22.79
CA GLN A 179 18.58 -7.67 23.34
C GLN A 179 19.12 -9.08 23.61
N GLU A 180 18.24 -10.03 23.95
CA GLU A 180 18.65 -11.43 24.06
C GLU A 180 19.18 -11.99 22.73
N VAL A 181 18.55 -11.59 21.61
CA VAL A 181 18.99 -11.98 20.26
C VAL A 181 20.37 -11.43 19.96
N VAL A 182 20.61 -10.16 20.30
CA VAL A 182 21.91 -9.50 20.15
C VAL A 182 22.96 -10.22 20.98
N ASN A 183 22.66 -10.49 22.24
CA ASN A 183 23.57 -11.19 23.14
C ASN A 183 23.90 -12.60 22.65
N TYR A 184 22.92 -13.33 22.12
CA TYR A 184 23.12 -14.66 21.54
C TYR A 184 24.03 -14.61 20.28
N LEU A 185 23.80 -13.64 19.39
CA LEU A 185 24.61 -13.49 18.18
C LEU A 185 26.07 -13.12 18.49
N HIS A 186 26.33 -12.44 19.63
CA HIS A 186 27.66 -12.13 20.09
C HIS A 186 28.37 -13.32 20.77
N ASP A 187 27.64 -14.05 21.60
CA ASP A 187 28.22 -15.18 22.35
C ASP A 187 27.23 -16.35 22.47
N PRO A 188 27.13 -17.18 21.43
CA PRO A 188 26.25 -18.35 21.43
C PRO A 188 26.65 -19.43 22.45
N SER A 189 27.90 -19.42 22.91
CA SER A 189 28.43 -20.47 23.80
C SER A 189 27.76 -20.46 25.16
N LYS A 190 27.54 -19.29 25.74
CA LYS A 190 26.84 -19.12 27.03
C LYS A 190 25.47 -19.80 27.08
N TYR A 191 24.74 -19.75 25.99
CA TYR A 191 23.40 -20.35 25.90
C TYR A 191 23.47 -21.86 25.75
N LYS A 192 24.48 -22.36 24.99
CA LYS A 192 24.70 -23.79 24.80
C LYS A 192 25.13 -24.48 26.10
N ASP A 193 25.98 -23.80 26.89
CA ASP A 193 26.54 -24.37 28.15
C ASP A 193 25.45 -24.63 29.20
N ILE A 194 24.37 -23.84 29.16
CA ILE A 194 23.19 -24.00 30.04
C ILE A 194 22.13 -24.91 29.42
N GLY A 195 22.26 -25.26 28.10
CA GLY A 195 21.25 -26.02 27.36
C GLY A 195 20.06 -25.18 26.84
N ALA A 196 20.17 -23.84 26.87
CA ALA A 196 19.16 -22.96 26.35
C ALA A 196 19.13 -22.99 24.81
N GLN A 197 17.92 -23.11 24.25
CA GLN A 197 17.71 -23.05 22.81
C GLN A 197 17.14 -21.69 22.43
N MET A 198 17.86 -20.96 21.58
CA MET A 198 17.38 -19.70 21.05
C MET A 198 16.26 -19.92 20.01
N PRO A 199 15.20 -19.13 20.00
CA PRO A 199 14.16 -19.22 18.99
C PRO A 199 14.75 -19.02 17.60
N LYS A 200 14.32 -19.85 16.64
CA LYS A 200 14.77 -19.75 15.24
C LYS A 200 14.18 -18.55 14.54
N GLY A 201 12.94 -18.22 14.89
CA GLY A 201 12.18 -17.12 14.30
C GLY A 201 11.45 -16.28 15.33
N ILE A 202 11.49 -14.98 15.13
CA ILE A 202 10.81 -14.00 15.97
C ILE A 202 9.86 -13.19 15.09
N LEU A 203 8.62 -13.08 15.54
CA LEU A 203 7.56 -12.35 14.85
C LEU A 203 7.29 -11.03 15.56
N LEU A 204 7.61 -9.91 14.90
CA LEU A 204 7.25 -8.57 15.35
C LEU A 204 5.81 -8.28 14.95
N VAL A 205 4.95 -8.04 15.93
CA VAL A 205 3.51 -7.82 15.70
C VAL A 205 3.08 -6.47 16.24
N GLY A 206 2.25 -5.74 15.51
CA GLY A 206 1.76 -4.44 16.00
C GLY A 206 1.19 -3.56 14.89
N PRO A 207 0.65 -2.39 15.24
CA PRO A 207 0.06 -1.44 14.28
C PRO A 207 1.07 -0.97 13.22
N PRO A 208 0.60 -0.49 12.06
CA PRO A 208 1.49 0.13 11.08
C PRO A 208 2.15 1.38 11.66
N GLY A 209 3.39 1.67 11.23
CA GLY A 209 4.11 2.88 11.65
C GLY A 209 4.77 2.82 13.02
N THR A 210 4.68 1.71 13.78
CA THR A 210 5.31 1.57 15.10
C THR A 210 6.83 1.30 15.07
N GLY A 211 7.42 1.15 13.86
CA GLY A 211 8.89 1.04 13.75
C GLY A 211 9.42 -0.39 13.70
N LYS A 212 8.59 -1.43 13.44
CA LYS A 212 9.00 -2.85 13.37
C LYS A 212 10.21 -3.08 12.46
N THR A 213 10.20 -2.53 11.26
CA THR A 213 11.31 -2.61 10.30
C THR A 213 12.57 -1.89 10.81
N MET A 214 12.41 -0.76 11.52
CA MET A 214 13.52 -0.02 12.11
C MET A 214 14.14 -0.78 13.27
N LEU A 215 13.31 -1.39 14.11
CA LEU A 215 13.73 -2.22 15.23
C LEU A 215 14.52 -3.45 14.76
N ALA A 216 14.05 -4.14 13.69
CA ALA A 216 14.79 -5.25 13.08
C ALA A 216 16.19 -4.83 12.56
N LYS A 217 16.28 -3.63 11.96
CA LYS A 217 17.57 -3.05 11.54
C LYS A 217 18.47 -2.70 12.71
N ALA A 218 17.89 -2.22 13.81
CA ALA A 218 18.63 -1.90 15.03
C ALA A 218 19.23 -3.15 15.67
N VAL A 219 18.49 -4.27 15.71
CA VAL A 219 19.03 -5.58 16.16
C VAL A 219 20.26 -5.98 15.35
N ALA A 220 20.21 -5.83 14.03
CA ALA A 220 21.35 -6.15 13.17
C ALA A 220 22.52 -5.19 13.36
N GLY A 221 22.26 -3.91 13.57
CA GLY A 221 23.27 -2.90 13.89
C GLY A 221 23.98 -3.18 15.20
N GLU A 222 23.22 -3.48 16.26
CA GLU A 222 23.77 -3.85 17.58
C GLU A 222 24.56 -5.15 17.53
N SER A 223 24.05 -6.17 16.82
CA SER A 223 24.72 -7.47 16.68
C SER A 223 25.92 -7.43 15.75
N ASN A 224 26.06 -6.38 14.96
CA ASN A 224 27.12 -6.20 13.97
C ASN A 224 27.21 -7.36 12.95
N VAL A 225 26.07 -7.89 12.52
CA VAL A 225 25.95 -9.01 11.58
C VAL A 225 25.29 -8.57 10.27
N PRO A 226 25.50 -9.30 9.16
CA PRO A 226 24.78 -9.04 7.90
C PRO A 226 23.26 -9.10 8.07
N PHE A 227 22.57 -8.18 7.40
CA PHE A 227 21.12 -8.07 7.44
C PHE A 227 20.55 -8.26 6.03
N PHE A 228 19.76 -9.30 5.85
CA PHE A 228 19.02 -9.57 4.63
C PHE A 228 17.59 -9.09 4.81
N SER A 229 17.12 -8.17 4.00
CA SER A 229 15.75 -7.64 4.09
C SER A 229 14.98 -7.88 2.80
N MET A 230 13.77 -8.42 2.93
CA MET A 230 12.84 -8.64 1.85
C MET A 230 11.40 -8.41 2.31
N SER A 231 10.54 -7.86 1.45
CA SER A 231 9.11 -7.80 1.73
C SER A 231 8.44 -9.11 1.33
N GLY A 232 7.43 -9.55 2.11
CA GLY A 232 6.59 -10.69 1.77
C GLY A 232 5.93 -10.56 0.38
N SER A 233 5.60 -9.34 -0.01
CA SER A 233 5.05 -9.05 -1.34
C SER A 233 6.04 -9.32 -2.49
N GLU A 234 7.35 -9.24 -2.26
CA GLU A 234 8.38 -9.53 -3.27
C GLU A 234 8.50 -11.03 -3.60
N PHE A 235 7.93 -11.89 -2.77
CA PHE A 235 7.83 -13.33 -3.05
C PHE A 235 6.61 -13.70 -3.88
N VAL A 236 5.59 -12.84 -3.94
CA VAL A 236 4.38 -13.08 -4.73
C VAL A 236 4.67 -12.75 -6.19
N GLU A 237 4.64 -13.76 -7.06
CA GLU A 237 4.96 -13.65 -8.49
C GLU A 237 3.81 -14.19 -9.34
N MET A 238 3.79 -13.80 -10.63
CA MET A 238 2.78 -14.28 -11.57
C MET A 238 2.99 -15.75 -12.01
N PHE A 239 4.22 -16.26 -11.87
CA PHE A 239 4.58 -17.61 -12.32
C PHE A 239 4.79 -18.54 -11.13
N VAL A 240 4.08 -19.65 -11.13
CA VAL A 240 4.13 -20.68 -10.09
C VAL A 240 5.56 -21.20 -9.89
N GLY A 241 6.02 -21.22 -8.63
CA GLY A 241 7.35 -21.70 -8.25
C GLY A 241 8.46 -20.66 -8.22
N MET A 242 8.22 -19.44 -8.70
CA MET A 242 9.23 -18.37 -8.65
C MET A 242 9.43 -17.82 -7.24
N GLY A 243 8.37 -17.63 -6.47
CA GLY A 243 8.45 -17.23 -5.06
C GLY A 243 9.21 -18.25 -4.23
N ALA A 244 8.90 -19.54 -4.39
CA ALA A 244 9.63 -20.61 -3.74
C ALA A 244 11.13 -20.64 -4.11
N SER A 245 11.47 -20.31 -5.35
CA SER A 245 12.89 -20.20 -5.77
C SER A 245 13.60 -19.02 -5.12
N LYS A 246 12.92 -17.88 -4.94
CA LYS A 246 13.46 -16.72 -4.23
C LYS A 246 13.70 -17.00 -2.75
N VAL A 247 12.76 -17.73 -2.11
CA VAL A 247 12.93 -18.17 -0.73
C VAL A 247 14.21 -19.03 -0.60
N ARG A 248 14.35 -20.07 -1.43
CA ARG A 248 15.56 -20.92 -1.42
C ARG A 248 16.86 -20.13 -1.63
N ASP A 249 16.86 -19.19 -2.56
CA ASP A 249 18.04 -18.36 -2.85
C ASP A 249 18.38 -17.46 -1.66
N LEU A 250 17.37 -16.82 -1.04
CA LEU A 250 17.56 -15.99 0.16
C LEU A 250 18.19 -16.80 1.31
N PHE A 251 17.63 -17.96 1.63
CA PHE A 251 18.12 -18.80 2.71
C PHE A 251 19.50 -19.41 2.42
N LYS A 252 19.79 -19.72 1.15
CA LYS A 252 21.12 -20.15 0.72
C LYS A 252 22.16 -19.03 0.97
N GLN A 253 21.85 -17.80 0.55
CA GLN A 253 22.75 -16.66 0.78
C GLN A 253 22.93 -16.37 2.27
N ALA A 254 21.88 -16.52 3.08
CA ALA A 254 21.95 -16.34 4.53
C ALA A 254 22.86 -17.39 5.18
N LYS A 255 22.74 -18.67 4.79
CA LYS A 255 23.61 -19.76 5.27
C LYS A 255 25.09 -19.51 4.93
N GLU A 256 25.37 -18.97 3.73
CA GLU A 256 26.75 -18.65 3.29
C GLU A 256 27.36 -17.48 4.08
N LYS A 257 26.55 -16.61 4.66
CA LYS A 257 26.99 -15.40 5.40
C LYS A 257 26.66 -15.43 6.89
N ALA A 258 26.41 -16.60 7.44
CA ALA A 258 26.19 -16.75 8.89
C ALA A 258 27.43 -16.37 9.72
N PRO A 259 27.29 -15.72 10.91
CA PRO A 259 26.01 -15.32 11.53
C PRO A 259 25.36 -14.13 10.84
N CYS A 260 24.03 -14.17 10.69
CA CYS A 260 23.29 -13.11 10.02
C CYS A 260 21.82 -13.09 10.47
N ILE A 261 21.13 -11.99 10.12
CA ILE A 261 19.68 -11.84 10.34
C ILE A 261 18.98 -11.80 8.98
N VAL A 262 17.93 -12.61 8.83
CA VAL A 262 16.98 -12.56 7.71
C VAL A 262 15.71 -11.88 8.20
N PHE A 263 15.32 -10.78 7.59
CA PHE A 263 14.12 -10.05 7.91
C PHE A 263 13.10 -10.10 6.77
N ILE A 264 11.89 -10.55 7.08
CA ILE A 264 10.76 -10.61 6.14
C ILE A 264 9.70 -9.64 6.64
N ASP A 265 9.55 -8.53 5.93
CA ASP A 265 8.49 -7.56 6.23
C ASP A 265 7.17 -8.00 5.60
N GLU A 266 6.03 -7.63 6.20
CA GLU A 266 4.70 -7.97 5.69
C GLU A 266 4.55 -9.48 5.39
N ILE A 267 4.96 -10.33 6.32
CA ILE A 267 4.92 -11.80 6.16
C ILE A 267 3.52 -12.32 5.83
N ASP A 268 2.47 -11.61 6.22
CA ASP A 268 1.08 -11.92 5.92
C ASP A 268 0.77 -11.90 4.40
N ALA A 269 1.58 -11.27 3.56
CA ALA A 269 1.44 -11.34 2.11
C ALA A 269 1.56 -12.78 1.55
N ILE A 270 2.38 -13.62 2.19
CA ILE A 270 2.59 -15.03 1.80
C ILE A 270 2.02 -16.01 2.82
N GLY A 271 1.86 -15.57 4.07
CA GLY A 271 1.55 -16.43 5.22
C GLY A 271 0.07 -16.49 5.60
N GLN A 272 -0.87 -16.08 4.76
CA GLN A 272 -2.31 -16.09 5.09
C GLN A 272 -2.88 -17.50 5.24
N LYS A 273 -3.88 -17.62 6.14
CA LYS A 273 -4.70 -18.82 6.32
C LYS A 273 -5.35 -19.26 5.01
N ARG A 274 -5.47 -20.57 4.82
CA ARG A 274 -6.15 -21.17 3.67
C ARG A 274 -7.64 -20.88 3.74
N ASN A 275 -8.16 -20.15 2.77
CA ASN A 275 -9.61 -19.98 2.59
C ASN A 275 -10.14 -21.14 1.73
N SER A 276 -10.91 -22.03 2.32
CA SER A 276 -11.48 -23.23 1.68
C SER A 276 -12.54 -22.97 0.59
N GLY A 277 -12.73 -21.72 0.16
CA GLY A 277 -13.86 -21.33 -0.73
C GLY A 277 -13.50 -20.66 -2.04
N GLN A 278 -12.24 -20.37 -2.36
CA GLN A 278 -11.89 -19.62 -3.57
C GLN A 278 -11.01 -20.44 -4.51
N TYR A 279 -11.63 -21.01 -5.53
CA TYR A 279 -10.95 -21.70 -6.63
C TYR A 279 -10.12 -20.72 -7.47
N GLY A 280 -8.81 -20.98 -7.58
CA GLY A 280 -7.93 -20.39 -8.59
C GLY A 280 -7.22 -19.10 -8.15
N GLY A 281 -5.96 -19.20 -7.76
CA GLY A 281 -5.05 -18.05 -7.56
C GLY A 281 -4.12 -18.15 -6.33
N ASN A 282 -4.28 -19.15 -5.48
CA ASN A 282 -3.49 -19.26 -4.24
C ASN A 282 -2.30 -20.23 -4.34
N ASP A 283 -2.16 -20.99 -5.42
CA ASP A 283 -1.14 -22.06 -5.55
C ASP A 283 0.28 -21.53 -5.42
N GLU A 284 0.57 -20.35 -5.95
CA GLU A 284 1.88 -19.70 -5.86
C GLU A 284 2.22 -19.30 -4.42
N ARG A 285 1.29 -18.66 -3.72
CA ARG A 285 1.47 -18.25 -2.32
C ARG A 285 1.64 -19.46 -1.41
N GLU A 286 0.82 -20.50 -1.61
CA GLU A 286 0.90 -21.72 -0.82
C GLU A 286 2.23 -22.45 -1.07
N GLN A 287 2.69 -22.54 -2.31
CA GLN A 287 3.97 -23.13 -2.63
C GLN A 287 5.14 -22.34 -2.01
N THR A 288 5.06 -21.03 -2.03
CA THR A 288 6.06 -20.13 -1.42
C THR A 288 6.06 -20.28 0.10
N LEU A 289 4.89 -20.32 0.74
CA LEU A 289 4.75 -20.58 2.16
C LEU A 289 5.34 -21.93 2.55
N ASN A 290 4.98 -23.00 1.84
CA ASN A 290 5.50 -24.34 2.11
C ASN A 290 7.02 -24.41 1.96
N GLN A 291 7.59 -23.69 0.99
CA GLN A 291 9.04 -23.57 0.83
C GLN A 291 9.67 -22.83 2.03
N LEU A 292 9.06 -21.72 2.48
CA LEU A 292 9.53 -20.99 3.66
C LEU A 292 9.54 -21.89 4.90
N LEU A 293 8.45 -22.61 5.13
CA LEU A 293 8.35 -23.56 6.25
C LEU A 293 9.44 -24.65 6.16
N THR A 294 9.68 -25.19 4.96
CA THR A 294 10.72 -26.20 4.71
C THR A 294 12.12 -25.64 5.00
N GLU A 295 12.42 -24.41 4.57
CA GLU A 295 13.71 -23.79 4.86
C GLU A 295 13.89 -23.52 6.36
N MET A 296 12.82 -23.09 7.06
CA MET A 296 12.86 -22.90 8.52
C MET A 296 13.05 -24.21 9.29
N ASP A 297 12.38 -25.27 8.89
CA ASP A 297 12.54 -26.60 9.50
C ASP A 297 13.92 -27.21 9.23
N GLY A 298 14.49 -26.93 8.04
CA GLY A 298 15.80 -27.40 7.61
C GLY A 298 17.00 -26.71 8.29
N PHE A 299 16.76 -25.78 9.22
CA PHE A 299 17.81 -25.24 10.10
C PHE A 299 18.04 -26.19 11.28
N GLU A 300 18.70 -27.33 11.02
CA GLU A 300 19.19 -28.21 12.08
C GLU A 300 20.45 -27.62 12.71
N GLY A 301 20.33 -27.21 13.97
CA GLY A 301 21.45 -26.75 14.81
C GLY A 301 21.97 -25.37 14.40
N ASN A 302 21.64 -24.38 15.16
CA ASN A 302 22.26 -23.05 15.40
C ASN A 302 23.42 -22.63 14.46
N ASN A 303 23.16 -22.49 13.17
CA ASN A 303 24.15 -21.96 12.22
C ASN A 303 24.34 -20.43 12.33
N GLY A 304 23.81 -19.80 13.39
CA GLY A 304 23.92 -18.34 13.58
C GLY A 304 22.99 -17.51 12.67
N VAL A 305 21.99 -18.14 12.01
CA VAL A 305 20.97 -17.42 11.24
C VAL A 305 19.72 -17.25 12.09
N ILE A 306 19.28 -16.01 12.30
CA ILE A 306 18.04 -15.68 12.99
C ILE A 306 17.06 -15.07 11.98
N ILE A 307 15.82 -15.53 12.03
CA ILE A 307 14.76 -15.03 11.16
C ILE A 307 13.89 -14.08 11.96
N LEU A 308 13.79 -12.83 11.51
CA LEU A 308 12.83 -11.86 12.01
C LEU A 308 11.73 -11.69 10.96
N ALA A 309 10.49 -11.65 11.37
CA ALA A 309 9.40 -11.26 10.48
C ALA A 309 8.54 -10.17 11.12
N ALA A 310 7.87 -9.39 10.30
CA ALA A 310 6.93 -8.37 10.77
C ALA A 310 5.56 -8.53 10.11
N THR A 311 4.52 -8.28 10.89
CA THR A 311 3.15 -8.24 10.38
C THR A 311 2.29 -7.26 11.18
N ASN A 312 1.30 -6.67 10.50
CA ASN A 312 0.23 -5.89 11.13
C ASN A 312 -1.02 -6.77 11.38
N ARG A 313 -1.02 -8.03 10.91
CA ARG A 313 -2.18 -8.96 10.93
C ARG A 313 -1.80 -10.34 11.44
N PRO A 314 -1.40 -10.46 12.70
CA PRO A 314 -0.97 -11.77 13.23
C PRO A 314 -2.08 -12.83 13.18
N GLU A 315 -3.34 -12.43 13.29
CA GLU A 315 -4.52 -13.31 13.23
C GLU A 315 -4.77 -13.88 11.83
N SER A 316 -4.28 -13.23 10.77
CA SER A 316 -4.40 -13.72 9.39
C SER A 316 -3.40 -14.82 9.04
N LEU A 317 -2.35 -15.00 9.86
CA LEU A 317 -1.27 -15.93 9.57
C LEU A 317 -1.71 -17.38 9.72
N ASP A 318 -1.18 -18.23 8.83
CA ASP A 318 -1.33 -19.68 8.93
C ASP A 318 -0.71 -20.17 10.25
N PRO A 319 -1.46 -20.95 11.06
CA PRO A 319 -0.94 -21.50 12.33
C PRO A 319 0.36 -22.29 12.18
N ALA A 320 0.65 -22.83 11.01
CA ALA A 320 1.91 -23.52 10.75
C ALA A 320 3.15 -22.63 10.90
N LEU A 321 3.03 -21.33 10.62
CA LEU A 321 4.12 -20.37 10.80
C LEU A 321 4.48 -20.13 12.26
N THR A 322 3.50 -20.22 13.17
CA THR A 322 3.68 -19.89 14.59
C THR A 322 3.88 -21.12 15.49
N ARG A 323 4.13 -22.30 14.88
CA ARG A 323 4.47 -23.52 15.64
C ARG A 323 5.91 -23.43 16.21
N PRO A 324 6.16 -24.14 17.36
CA PRO A 324 7.50 -24.26 17.90
C PRO A 324 8.53 -24.70 16.86
N GLY A 325 9.70 -24.05 16.86
CA GLY A 325 10.76 -24.28 15.88
C GLY A 325 10.68 -23.43 14.61
N ARG A 326 9.67 -22.54 14.51
CA ARG A 326 9.49 -21.56 13.44
C ARG A 326 9.42 -20.14 14.02
N PHE A 327 8.31 -19.39 13.86
CA PHE A 327 8.10 -18.13 14.57
C PHE A 327 7.48 -18.40 15.94
N ASP A 328 8.25 -18.92 16.84
CA ASP A 328 7.84 -19.37 18.17
C ASP A 328 7.89 -18.25 19.22
N ARG A 329 8.60 -17.18 18.97
CA ARG A 329 8.59 -15.98 19.83
C ARG A 329 7.86 -14.83 19.12
N ARG A 330 6.82 -14.28 19.80
CA ARG A 330 6.14 -13.06 19.37
C ARG A 330 6.60 -11.89 20.21
N VAL A 331 6.97 -10.79 19.56
CA VAL A 331 7.35 -9.55 20.21
C VAL A 331 6.34 -8.48 19.78
N PRO A 332 5.45 -8.04 20.69
CA PRO A 332 4.54 -6.93 20.40
C PRO A 332 5.35 -5.64 20.26
N VAL A 333 5.00 -4.82 19.26
CA VAL A 333 5.53 -3.49 19.01
C VAL A 333 4.30 -2.59 18.92
N GLU A 334 3.91 -2.02 20.06
CA GLU A 334 2.65 -1.32 20.26
C GLU A 334 2.76 0.16 19.89
N LEU A 335 1.65 0.88 19.98
CA LEU A 335 1.71 2.34 19.88
C LEU A 335 2.47 2.91 21.11
N PRO A 336 3.32 3.93 20.91
CA PRO A 336 4.12 4.45 21.98
C PRO A 336 3.26 5.11 23.07
N ASP A 337 3.60 4.88 24.32
CA ASP A 337 3.05 5.56 25.48
C ASP A 337 3.46 7.04 25.50
N LEU A 338 3.01 7.80 26.48
CA LEU A 338 3.31 9.23 26.57
C LEU A 338 4.82 9.52 26.56
N LYS A 339 5.59 8.75 27.34
CA LYS A 339 7.04 8.90 27.43
C LYS A 339 7.72 8.52 26.12
N GLY A 340 7.31 7.41 25.53
CA GLY A 340 7.80 6.94 24.22
C GLY A 340 7.53 7.96 23.12
N ARG A 341 6.33 8.58 23.09
CA ARG A 341 6.02 9.65 22.12
C ARG A 341 6.95 10.85 22.28
N GLU A 342 7.19 11.28 23.52
CA GLU A 342 8.10 12.39 23.81
C GLU A 342 9.54 12.07 23.35
N GLU A 343 10.03 10.87 23.62
CA GLU A 343 11.35 10.42 23.22
C GLU A 343 11.48 10.32 21.68
N ILE A 344 10.45 9.78 20.98
CA ILE A 344 10.41 9.70 19.52
C ILE A 344 10.45 11.11 18.90
N LEU A 345 9.66 12.05 19.42
CA LEU A 345 9.67 13.44 18.98
C LEU A 345 11.06 14.05 19.13
N LYS A 346 11.73 13.85 20.27
CA LYS A 346 13.10 14.34 20.54
C LYS A 346 14.11 13.74 19.57
N VAL A 347 14.00 12.44 19.25
CA VAL A 347 14.91 11.78 18.29
C VAL A 347 14.78 12.39 16.90
N HIS A 348 13.55 12.59 16.42
CA HIS A 348 13.32 13.20 15.10
C HIS A 348 13.67 14.68 15.08
N ALA A 349 13.46 15.38 16.19
CA ALA A 349 13.78 16.80 16.34
C ALA A 349 15.29 17.12 16.34
N LYS A 350 16.16 16.16 16.64
CA LYS A 350 17.63 16.32 16.51
C LYS A 350 18.07 16.73 15.11
N LYS A 351 17.25 16.48 14.09
CA LYS A 351 17.56 16.75 12.66
C LYS A 351 17.11 18.14 12.19
N ILE A 352 16.42 18.89 13.03
CA ILE A 352 15.84 20.20 12.70
C ILE A 352 16.31 21.28 13.67
N ALA A 353 16.26 22.53 13.23
CA ALA A 353 16.54 23.67 14.11
C ALA A 353 15.29 24.05 14.92
N LEU A 354 15.39 24.03 16.23
CA LEU A 354 14.32 24.37 17.15
C LEU A 354 14.49 25.78 17.70
N ALA A 355 13.39 26.46 17.93
CA ALA A 355 13.36 27.69 18.72
C ALA A 355 13.52 27.37 20.22
N PRO A 356 14.02 28.30 21.05
CA PRO A 356 14.04 28.14 22.49
C PRO A 356 12.61 27.98 23.05
N GLY A 357 12.46 27.13 24.07
CA GLY A 357 11.19 26.97 24.80
C GLY A 357 10.20 25.97 24.20
N VAL A 358 10.63 25.10 23.28
CA VAL A 358 9.79 23.99 22.80
C VAL A 358 9.65 22.93 23.88
N ASP A 359 8.40 22.62 24.23
CA ASP A 359 8.03 21.56 25.19
C ASP A 359 7.43 20.36 24.47
N PHE A 360 8.23 19.28 24.33
CA PHE A 360 7.78 18.03 23.73
C PHE A 360 6.77 17.26 24.55
N SER A 361 6.67 17.50 25.87
CA SER A 361 5.67 16.85 26.70
C SER A 361 4.25 17.29 26.32
N VAL A 362 4.06 18.59 26.04
CA VAL A 362 2.78 19.12 25.52
C VAL A 362 2.45 18.49 24.17
N VAL A 363 3.41 18.48 23.25
CA VAL A 363 3.26 17.90 21.90
C VAL A 363 2.91 16.41 21.98
N ALA A 364 3.58 15.66 22.86
CA ALA A 364 3.35 14.22 23.06
C ALA A 364 1.96 13.92 23.64
N ARG A 365 1.45 14.77 24.55
CA ARG A 365 0.07 14.67 25.04
C ARG A 365 -0.95 14.89 23.92
N MET A 366 -0.79 15.97 23.16
CA MET A 366 -1.68 16.29 22.03
C MET A 366 -1.68 15.21 20.94
N ALA A 367 -0.56 14.50 20.74
CA ALA A 367 -0.40 13.43 19.78
C ALA A 367 -0.76 12.04 20.37
N SER A 368 -1.73 11.98 21.28
CA SER A 368 -2.20 10.72 21.86
C SER A 368 -2.66 9.74 20.78
N GLY A 369 -2.23 8.47 20.87
CA GLY A 369 -2.54 7.42 19.89
C GLY A 369 -1.75 7.50 18.57
N ALA A 370 -0.86 8.47 18.40
CA ALA A 370 -0.03 8.57 17.20
C ALA A 370 1.07 7.50 17.18
N SER A 371 1.27 6.90 16.03
CA SER A 371 2.39 5.99 15.76
C SER A 371 3.71 6.74 15.62
N GLY A 372 4.85 6.02 15.72
CA GLY A 372 6.17 6.61 15.51
C GLY A 372 6.34 7.28 14.14
N ALA A 373 5.72 6.75 13.10
CA ALA A 373 5.74 7.35 11.76
C ALA A 373 4.95 8.67 11.70
N GLU A 374 3.80 8.74 12.36
CA GLU A 374 3.02 9.98 12.44
C GLU A 374 3.74 11.06 13.26
N LEU A 375 4.41 10.67 14.36
CA LEU A 375 5.23 11.59 15.16
C LEU A 375 6.41 12.14 14.35
N ALA A 376 7.08 11.29 13.54
CA ALA A 376 8.11 11.74 12.61
C ALA A 376 7.56 12.72 11.57
N ASN A 377 6.36 12.47 11.07
CA ASN A 377 5.69 13.34 10.11
C ASN A 377 5.30 14.69 10.74
N ILE A 378 4.82 14.71 11.99
CA ILE A 378 4.52 15.95 12.74
C ILE A 378 5.77 16.84 12.81
N VAL A 379 6.92 16.28 13.17
CA VAL A 379 8.18 17.03 13.25
C VAL A 379 8.60 17.58 11.87
N ASN A 380 8.44 16.78 10.81
CA ASN A 380 8.75 17.19 9.45
C ASN A 380 7.80 18.30 8.95
N GLU A 381 6.49 18.18 9.19
CA GLU A 381 5.51 19.21 8.82
C GLU A 381 5.74 20.52 9.56
N ALA A 382 6.14 20.46 10.83
CA ALA A 382 6.51 21.65 11.61
C ALA A 382 7.72 22.37 10.99
N ALA A 383 8.73 21.61 10.52
CA ALA A 383 9.87 22.18 9.82
C ALA A 383 9.47 22.81 8.48
N LEU A 384 8.62 22.14 7.70
CA LEU A 384 8.10 22.68 6.44
C LEU A 384 7.25 23.95 6.66
N ARG A 385 6.47 24.00 7.75
CA ARG A 385 5.70 25.17 8.14
C ARG A 385 6.59 26.36 8.50
N ALA A 386 7.66 26.15 9.29
CA ALA A 386 8.62 27.19 9.61
C ALA A 386 9.26 27.78 8.36
N VAL A 387 9.65 26.94 7.39
CA VAL A 387 10.20 27.37 6.09
C VAL A 387 9.18 28.19 5.28
N ARG A 388 7.93 27.73 5.19
CA ARG A 388 6.85 28.48 4.51
C ARG A 388 6.60 29.85 5.12
N ALA A 389 6.82 29.98 6.43
CA ALA A 389 6.71 31.24 7.17
C ALA A 389 8.01 32.10 7.15
N GLY A 390 9.03 31.69 6.37
CA GLY A 390 10.30 32.41 6.25
C GLY A 390 11.19 32.34 7.50
N ARG A 391 10.90 31.43 8.44
CA ARG A 391 11.65 31.26 9.69
C ARG A 391 12.74 30.18 9.54
N LYS A 392 13.79 30.28 10.35
CA LYS A 392 14.92 29.34 10.35
C LYS A 392 14.83 28.30 11.49
N SER A 393 13.83 28.39 12.34
CA SER A 393 13.62 27.50 13.48
C SER A 393 12.14 27.18 13.66
N VAL A 394 11.88 25.99 14.14
CA VAL A 394 10.55 25.48 14.48
C VAL A 394 10.14 25.95 15.86
N THR A 395 8.95 26.50 15.99
CA THR A 395 8.35 26.95 17.26
C THR A 395 7.37 25.91 17.82
N GLN A 396 6.96 26.08 19.07
CA GLN A 396 5.90 25.28 19.69
C GLN A 396 4.61 25.29 18.85
N ALA A 397 4.17 26.47 18.42
CA ALA A 397 2.98 26.62 17.61
C ALA A 397 3.05 25.89 16.25
N ASP A 398 4.26 25.70 15.68
CA ASP A 398 4.41 24.92 14.45
C ASP A 398 4.18 23.44 14.70
N LEU A 399 4.66 22.90 15.83
CA LEU A 399 4.45 21.52 16.21
C LEU A 399 2.97 21.24 16.52
N GLU A 400 2.33 22.10 17.29
CA GLU A 400 0.91 21.98 17.63
C GLU A 400 0.01 22.01 16.39
N GLU A 401 0.21 22.97 15.48
CA GLU A 401 -0.56 23.01 14.23
C GLU A 401 -0.24 21.80 13.32
N SER A 402 1.00 21.27 13.37
CA SER A 402 1.36 20.10 12.58
C SER A 402 0.69 18.82 13.09
N ILE A 403 0.40 18.72 14.38
CA ILE A 403 -0.45 17.64 14.94
C ILE A 403 -1.83 17.71 14.29
N GLU A 404 -2.43 18.92 14.26
CA GLU A 404 -3.74 19.11 13.65
C GLU A 404 -3.74 18.77 12.16
N VAL A 405 -2.65 19.13 11.43
CA VAL A 405 -2.49 18.79 10.03
C VAL A 405 -2.41 17.28 9.82
N VAL A 406 -1.70 16.55 10.66
CA VAL A 406 -1.55 15.09 10.54
C VAL A 406 -2.85 14.38 10.90
N ILE A 407 -3.57 14.83 11.94
CA ILE A 407 -4.82 14.22 12.41
C ILE A 407 -6.02 14.63 11.53
N ALA A 408 -6.19 15.92 11.28
CA ALA A 408 -7.39 16.49 10.64
C ALA A 408 -7.15 17.03 9.22
N GLY A 409 -5.91 17.02 8.73
CA GLY A 409 -5.53 17.56 7.42
C GLY A 409 -5.31 19.07 7.42
N TYR A 410 -4.89 19.60 6.26
CA TYR A 410 -4.61 21.02 6.10
C TYR A 410 -5.88 21.88 6.20
N GLN A 411 -5.71 23.15 6.64
CA GLN A 411 -6.78 24.14 6.59
C GLN A 411 -7.20 24.44 5.15
N LYS A 412 -8.49 24.39 4.88
CA LYS A 412 -9.04 24.75 3.55
C LYS A 412 -9.03 26.26 3.38
N LYS A 413 -8.24 26.78 2.44
CA LYS A 413 -8.18 28.22 2.14
C LYS A 413 -9.39 28.74 1.33
N ASN A 414 -10.06 27.87 0.59
CA ASN A 414 -11.11 28.24 -0.36
C ASN A 414 -12.52 27.75 0.05
N SER A 415 -12.67 27.24 1.29
CA SER A 415 -13.98 26.83 1.78
C SER A 415 -14.63 28.02 2.50
N ILE A 416 -15.50 28.72 1.81
CA ILE A 416 -16.32 29.79 2.40
C ILE A 416 -17.58 29.13 2.92
N LEU A 417 -17.64 28.90 4.23
CA LEU A 417 -18.88 28.59 4.90
C LEU A 417 -19.79 29.82 4.85
N THR A 418 -21.07 29.62 4.59
CA THR A 418 -22.04 30.70 4.77
C THR A 418 -22.11 31.07 6.25
N ASP A 419 -22.50 32.32 6.57
CA ASP A 419 -22.65 32.76 7.97
C ASP A 419 -23.57 31.84 8.78
N LYS A 420 -24.60 31.29 8.13
CA LYS A 420 -25.51 30.31 8.74
C LYS A 420 -24.77 29.00 9.08
N GLU A 421 -24.01 28.45 8.14
CA GLU A 421 -23.23 27.21 8.36
C GLU A 421 -22.17 27.42 9.41
N LYS A 422 -21.43 28.53 9.35
CA LYS A 422 -20.43 28.89 10.35
C LYS A 422 -21.02 28.98 11.77
N CYS A 423 -22.23 29.55 11.88
CA CYS A 423 -22.96 29.61 13.14
C CYS A 423 -23.35 28.20 13.63
N ILE A 424 -23.88 27.33 12.75
CA ILE A 424 -24.25 25.96 13.10
C ILE A 424 -23.03 25.17 13.59
N VAL A 425 -21.91 25.24 12.84
CA VAL A 425 -20.67 24.56 13.24
C VAL A 425 -20.15 25.07 14.58
N ALA A 426 -20.24 26.37 14.86
CA ALA A 426 -19.83 26.92 16.17
C ALA A 426 -20.65 26.32 17.33
N TYR A 427 -21.97 26.22 17.17
CA TYR A 427 -22.81 25.57 18.17
C TYR A 427 -22.53 24.08 18.29
N HIS A 428 -22.27 23.40 17.18
CA HIS A 428 -21.93 21.98 17.15
C HIS A 428 -20.67 21.69 17.95
N GLU A 429 -19.56 22.39 17.67
CA GLU A 429 -18.28 22.19 18.37
C GLU A 429 -18.35 22.57 19.86
N ILE A 430 -19.05 23.68 20.18
CA ILE A 430 -19.28 24.04 21.58
C ILE A 430 -20.19 23.02 22.27
N GLY A 431 -21.10 22.39 21.54
CA GLY A 431 -21.93 21.30 22.05
C GLY A 431 -21.09 20.15 22.59
N HIS A 432 -20.12 19.68 21.83
CA HIS A 432 -19.18 18.66 22.26
C HIS A 432 -18.39 19.10 23.49
N ALA A 433 -17.79 20.29 23.42
CA ALA A 433 -16.96 20.82 24.50
C ALA A 433 -17.74 21.03 25.81
N LEU A 434 -18.95 21.59 25.75
CA LEU A 434 -19.78 21.89 26.90
C LEU A 434 -20.32 20.61 27.56
N VAL A 435 -20.76 19.63 26.77
CA VAL A 435 -21.17 18.31 27.29
C VAL A 435 -20.01 17.63 27.97
N ALA A 436 -18.81 17.65 27.38
CA ALA A 436 -17.60 17.09 27.99
C ALA A 436 -17.27 17.78 29.31
N ALA A 437 -17.22 19.12 29.36
CA ALA A 437 -16.83 19.90 30.55
C ALA A 437 -17.84 19.79 31.72
N LYS A 438 -19.10 19.47 31.43
CA LYS A 438 -20.14 19.31 32.48
C LYS A 438 -20.33 17.87 32.93
N GLN A 439 -19.48 16.94 32.48
CA GLN A 439 -19.46 15.54 32.88
C GLN A 439 -18.21 15.22 33.70
N THR A 440 -18.31 14.18 34.53
CA THR A 440 -17.16 13.61 35.27
C THR A 440 -16.37 12.69 34.33
N HIS A 441 -15.08 12.53 34.57
CA HIS A 441 -14.21 11.61 33.81
C HIS A 441 -14.14 11.91 32.30
N SER A 442 -14.23 13.17 31.93
CA SER A 442 -14.03 13.63 30.55
C SER A 442 -12.66 14.29 30.44
N ALA A 443 -11.95 14.00 29.34
CA ALA A 443 -10.67 14.65 29.08
C ALA A 443 -10.86 16.17 28.91
N PRO A 444 -9.92 16.99 29.42
CA PRO A 444 -10.00 18.45 29.28
C PRO A 444 -10.02 18.88 27.81
N VAL A 445 -10.79 19.92 27.55
CA VAL A 445 -10.81 20.56 26.23
C VAL A 445 -9.52 21.37 26.05
N GLN A 446 -8.76 21.08 25.01
CA GLN A 446 -7.51 21.77 24.69
C GLN A 446 -7.71 22.89 23.68
N LYS A 447 -8.53 22.65 22.66
CA LYS A 447 -8.76 23.59 21.56
C LYS A 447 -10.09 23.30 20.86
N ILE A 448 -10.77 24.35 20.42
CA ILE A 448 -11.99 24.26 19.61
C ILE A 448 -11.81 25.16 18.39
N THR A 449 -12.10 24.65 17.20
CA THR A 449 -11.98 25.43 15.96
C THR A 449 -13.12 25.12 14.99
N ILE A 450 -13.53 26.12 14.24
CA ILE A 450 -14.53 26.03 13.16
C ILE A 450 -13.89 26.27 11.77
N ILE A 451 -12.56 26.14 11.68
CA ILE A 451 -11.83 26.27 10.41
C ILE A 451 -11.89 24.92 9.67
N PRO A 452 -12.49 24.87 8.47
CA PRO A 452 -12.61 23.61 7.72
C PRO A 452 -11.27 23.00 7.35
N ARG A 453 -11.19 21.65 7.42
CA ARG A 453 -10.00 20.87 7.11
C ARG A 453 -10.16 20.03 5.84
N THR A 454 -9.05 19.58 5.27
CA THR A 454 -9.06 18.77 4.04
C THR A 454 -9.58 17.35 4.24
N SER A 455 -9.62 16.84 5.47
CA SER A 455 -10.29 15.58 5.83
C SER A 455 -11.81 15.58 5.64
N GLY A 456 -12.39 16.78 5.46
CA GLY A 456 -13.83 16.96 5.37
C GLY A 456 -14.48 17.51 6.65
N ALA A 457 -13.75 17.56 7.75
CA ALA A 457 -14.23 18.19 8.98
C ALA A 457 -14.46 19.69 8.76
N LEU A 458 -15.59 20.21 9.23
CA LEU A 458 -15.94 21.63 9.17
C LEU A 458 -15.46 22.39 10.39
N GLY A 459 -15.23 21.68 11.50
CA GLY A 459 -14.64 22.10 12.74
C GLY A 459 -14.10 20.87 13.49
N PHE A 460 -13.51 21.06 14.63
CA PHE A 460 -13.21 19.98 15.56
C PHE A 460 -12.97 20.51 16.99
N THR A 461 -13.27 19.68 17.95
CA THR A 461 -13.00 19.89 19.38
C THR A 461 -11.92 18.91 19.82
N MET A 462 -10.75 19.41 20.20
CA MET A 462 -9.64 18.60 20.67
C MET A 462 -9.72 18.43 22.20
N GLN A 463 -9.79 17.19 22.63
CA GLN A 463 -9.68 16.79 24.03
C GLN A 463 -8.40 16.01 24.23
N VAL A 464 -7.67 16.27 25.29
CA VAL A 464 -6.37 15.65 25.58
C VAL A 464 -6.37 15.08 26.99
N GLU A 465 -6.15 13.77 27.10
CA GLU A 465 -6.02 13.11 28.39
C GLU A 465 -4.71 13.47 29.08
N GLU A 466 -4.73 13.69 30.38
CA GLU A 466 -3.55 14.12 31.16
C GLU A 466 -2.55 12.99 31.42
N GLY A 467 -2.91 11.73 31.17
CA GLY A 467 -2.08 10.56 31.42
C GLY A 467 -2.40 9.35 30.58
N ASN A 468 -1.75 8.23 30.86
CA ASN A 468 -2.08 6.94 30.26
C ASN A 468 -3.32 6.37 30.94
N HIS A 469 -4.42 6.23 30.22
CA HIS A 469 -5.68 5.68 30.69
C HIS A 469 -5.95 4.34 30.00
N TYR A 470 -5.74 3.24 30.72
CA TYR A 470 -5.84 1.88 30.16
C TYR A 470 -7.20 1.22 30.39
N LEU A 471 -7.95 1.65 31.39
CA LEU A 471 -9.24 1.05 31.74
C LEU A 471 -10.29 2.15 31.82
N MET A 472 -11.40 1.95 31.11
CA MET A 472 -12.56 2.82 31.14
C MET A 472 -13.73 2.07 31.79
N ASP A 473 -14.42 2.71 32.73
CA ASP A 473 -15.63 2.16 33.30
C ASP A 473 -16.86 2.40 32.40
N LYS A 474 -18.00 1.77 32.77
CA LYS A 474 -19.26 1.93 32.02
C LYS A 474 -19.70 3.40 31.94
N THR A 475 -19.55 4.16 33.05
CA THR A 475 -19.96 5.56 33.12
C THR A 475 -19.11 6.43 32.21
N GLU A 476 -17.81 6.19 32.15
CA GLU A 476 -16.89 6.92 31.27
C GLU A 476 -17.23 6.70 29.77
N LEU A 477 -17.52 5.45 29.39
CA LEU A 477 -17.92 5.14 28.02
C LEU A 477 -19.28 5.75 27.68
N GLU A 478 -20.24 5.72 28.59
CA GLU A 478 -21.53 6.40 28.44
C GLU A 478 -21.35 7.92 28.30
N ASN A 479 -20.48 8.54 29.14
CA ASN A 479 -20.15 9.96 29.05
C ASN A 479 -19.48 10.30 27.70
N LYS A 480 -18.63 9.42 27.18
CA LYS A 480 -17.99 9.58 25.88
C LYS A 480 -19.01 9.54 24.75
N ILE A 481 -20.02 8.65 24.82
CA ILE A 481 -21.15 8.62 23.87
C ILE A 481 -21.96 9.92 23.97
N ALA A 482 -22.25 10.41 25.18
CA ALA A 482 -22.96 11.67 25.37
C ALA A 482 -22.19 12.85 24.76
N THR A 483 -20.87 12.90 24.95
CA THR A 483 -19.99 13.91 24.33
C THR A 483 -20.05 13.84 22.81
N LEU A 484 -19.94 12.63 22.20
CA LEU A 484 -20.05 12.44 20.75
C LEU A 484 -21.42 12.90 20.21
N THR A 485 -22.50 12.75 20.97
CA THR A 485 -23.82 13.24 20.55
C THR A 485 -24.03 14.73 20.82
N GLY A 486 -23.10 15.39 21.52
CA GLY A 486 -23.20 16.78 21.97
C GLY A 486 -23.36 17.80 20.85
N GLY A 487 -22.65 17.63 19.74
CA GLY A 487 -22.74 18.52 18.58
C GLY A 487 -24.15 18.55 18.00
N ARG A 488 -24.72 17.38 17.72
CA ARG A 488 -26.11 17.26 17.22
C ARG A 488 -27.12 17.77 18.26
N ALA A 489 -26.92 17.44 19.52
CA ALA A 489 -27.80 17.94 20.60
C ALA A 489 -27.79 19.47 20.67
N ALA A 490 -26.65 20.12 20.44
CA ALA A 490 -26.56 21.57 20.37
C ALA A 490 -27.32 22.17 19.18
N GLU A 491 -27.27 21.52 18.01
CA GLU A 491 -28.07 21.93 16.84
C GLU A 491 -29.57 21.85 17.15
N GLU A 492 -30.03 20.76 17.76
CA GLU A 492 -31.44 20.57 18.14
C GLU A 492 -31.90 21.64 19.17
N VAL A 493 -31.10 21.86 20.20
CA VAL A 493 -31.41 22.84 21.26
C VAL A 493 -31.37 24.29 20.74
N ALA A 494 -30.41 24.60 19.83
CA ALA A 494 -30.22 25.97 19.36
C ALA A 494 -31.13 26.36 18.20
N PHE A 495 -31.35 25.45 17.25
CA PHE A 495 -32.01 25.75 15.98
C PHE A 495 -33.31 24.96 15.76
N GLY A 496 -33.57 23.94 16.58
CA GLY A 496 -34.71 23.03 16.37
C GLY A 496 -34.60 22.21 15.08
N SER A 497 -33.38 22.09 14.54
CA SER A 497 -33.08 21.37 13.30
C SER A 497 -31.77 20.63 13.43
N ILE A 498 -31.56 19.67 12.54
CA ILE A 498 -30.36 18.81 12.52
C ILE A 498 -29.71 18.88 11.15
N THR A 499 -28.38 18.76 11.11
CA THR A 499 -27.62 18.77 9.87
C THR A 499 -26.88 17.44 9.64
N THR A 500 -26.25 17.31 8.50
CA THR A 500 -25.38 16.16 8.16
C THR A 500 -24.01 16.20 8.83
N GLY A 501 -23.69 17.26 9.56
CA GLY A 501 -22.39 17.47 10.21
C GLY A 501 -22.01 16.38 11.20
N ALA A 502 -23.00 15.86 11.93
CA ALA A 502 -22.82 14.83 12.95
C ALA A 502 -22.58 13.39 12.42
N SER A 503 -22.33 13.20 11.12
CA SER A 503 -22.25 11.86 10.52
C SER A 503 -21.14 11.00 11.16
N ASN A 504 -19.95 11.56 11.36
CA ASN A 504 -18.82 10.87 11.99
C ASN A 504 -19.09 10.58 13.48
N ASP A 505 -19.69 11.51 14.19
CA ASP A 505 -20.00 11.37 15.62
C ASP A 505 -21.01 10.25 15.87
N ILE A 506 -22.03 10.17 14.99
CA ILE A 506 -23.02 9.09 15.00
C ILE A 506 -22.33 7.74 14.78
N GLU A 507 -21.40 7.64 13.83
CA GLU A 507 -20.65 6.42 13.57
C GLU A 507 -19.81 6.01 14.79
N GLN A 508 -19.07 6.94 15.39
CA GLN A 508 -18.23 6.68 16.56
C GLN A 508 -19.08 6.29 17.78
N ALA A 509 -20.16 7.02 18.04
CA ALA A 509 -21.08 6.72 19.14
C ALA A 509 -21.69 5.31 18.98
N THR A 510 -22.10 4.94 17.75
CA THR A 510 -22.66 3.62 17.46
C THR A 510 -21.62 2.51 17.66
N LYS A 511 -20.38 2.70 17.18
CA LYS A 511 -19.27 1.74 17.37
C LYS A 511 -18.99 1.52 18.84
N LEU A 512 -18.92 2.59 19.62
CA LEU A 512 -18.63 2.53 21.05
C LEU A 512 -19.77 1.84 21.80
N ALA A 513 -21.02 2.21 21.56
CA ALA A 513 -22.19 1.58 22.16
C ALA A 513 -22.26 0.08 21.83
N ARG A 514 -21.98 -0.30 20.58
CA ARG A 514 -21.92 -1.71 20.18
C ARG A 514 -20.83 -2.45 20.95
N ALA A 515 -19.61 -1.90 21.03
CA ALA A 515 -18.50 -2.52 21.74
C ALA A 515 -18.81 -2.72 23.25
N MET A 516 -19.50 -1.77 23.89
CA MET A 516 -19.94 -1.92 25.28
C MET A 516 -20.81 -3.17 25.49
N LEU A 517 -21.72 -3.45 24.54
CA LEU A 517 -22.65 -4.57 24.62
C LEU A 517 -22.03 -5.90 24.20
N THR A 518 -21.22 -5.91 23.14
CA THR A 518 -20.78 -7.14 22.49
C THR A 518 -19.40 -7.62 22.91
N ARG A 519 -18.55 -6.70 23.44
CA ARG A 519 -17.15 -6.99 23.79
C ARG A 519 -16.83 -6.85 25.27
N TYR A 520 -17.38 -5.80 25.91
CA TYR A 520 -16.98 -5.46 27.27
C TYR A 520 -17.93 -6.03 28.32
N GLY A 521 -19.04 -6.67 27.91
CA GLY A 521 -20.00 -7.23 28.85
C GLY A 521 -20.66 -6.18 29.75
N MET A 522 -20.84 -4.93 29.24
CA MET A 522 -21.39 -3.81 30.03
C MET A 522 -22.91 -3.68 29.86
N SER A 523 -23.60 -4.79 29.69
CA SER A 523 -25.06 -4.89 29.56
C SER A 523 -25.63 -5.83 30.61
N ASP A 524 -26.73 -5.45 31.23
CA ASP A 524 -27.41 -6.30 32.22
C ASP A 524 -28.10 -7.52 31.57
N GLU A 525 -28.37 -7.47 30.23
CA GLU A 525 -29.01 -8.56 29.48
C GLU A 525 -28.04 -9.59 28.93
N PHE A 526 -26.85 -9.14 28.49
CA PHE A 526 -25.86 -10.04 27.89
C PHE A 526 -24.74 -10.42 28.85
N ASP A 527 -24.62 -9.68 29.96
CA ASP A 527 -23.64 -9.90 31.03
C ASP A 527 -22.22 -10.18 30.46
N MET A 528 -21.50 -11.15 30.99
CA MET A 528 -20.12 -11.50 30.60
C MET A 528 -20.04 -12.43 29.37
N VAL A 529 -20.85 -12.17 28.33
CA VAL A 529 -20.84 -12.96 27.09
C VAL A 529 -20.19 -12.17 25.97
N ALA A 530 -19.16 -12.74 25.35
CA ALA A 530 -18.55 -12.19 24.13
C ALA A 530 -19.43 -12.52 22.92
N LEU A 531 -20.04 -11.53 22.31
CA LEU A 531 -20.97 -11.65 21.19
C LEU A 531 -20.34 -11.29 19.83
N GLU A 532 -19.10 -10.83 19.83
CA GLU A 532 -18.34 -10.55 18.63
C GLU A 532 -16.88 -11.00 18.77
N THR A 533 -16.27 -11.31 17.63
CA THR A 533 -14.84 -11.58 17.50
C THR A 533 -14.18 -10.45 16.73
N VAL A 534 -13.07 -9.93 17.23
CA VAL A 534 -12.27 -8.91 16.56
C VAL A 534 -11.35 -9.58 15.55
N ASN A 535 -11.52 -9.24 14.29
CA ASN A 535 -10.57 -9.57 13.23
C ASN A 535 -9.76 -8.30 12.95
N ASN A 536 -8.48 -8.44 12.57
CA ASN A 536 -7.59 -7.30 12.28
C ASN A 536 -7.37 -6.35 13.49
N GLN A 537 -6.93 -6.90 14.61
CA GLN A 537 -6.72 -6.16 15.88
C GLN A 537 -5.93 -4.85 15.72
N TYR A 538 -4.97 -4.79 14.80
CA TYR A 538 -4.08 -3.63 14.58
C TYR A 538 -4.46 -2.75 13.37
N LEU A 539 -5.51 -3.10 12.60
CA LEU A 539 -5.88 -2.40 11.36
C LEU A 539 -7.33 -1.88 11.36
N GLY A 540 -7.79 -1.39 12.49
CA GLY A 540 -9.13 -0.80 12.61
C GLY A 540 -10.21 -1.75 13.09
N GLY A 541 -9.85 -3.02 13.40
CA GLY A 541 -10.72 -3.92 14.15
C GLY A 541 -12.02 -4.29 13.44
N ASP A 542 -11.96 -4.88 12.24
CA ASP A 542 -13.15 -5.51 11.67
C ASP A 542 -13.70 -6.54 12.66
N THR A 543 -14.97 -6.42 13.00
CA THR A 543 -15.63 -7.30 13.94
C THR A 543 -16.63 -8.19 13.22
N SER A 544 -16.73 -9.44 13.65
CA SER A 544 -17.77 -10.36 13.20
C SER A 544 -18.61 -10.82 14.39
N LEU A 545 -19.92 -10.66 14.27
CA LEU A 545 -20.85 -11.13 15.29
C LEU A 545 -20.87 -12.67 15.32
N THR A 546 -20.77 -13.24 16.53
CA THR A 546 -20.75 -14.70 16.77
C THR A 546 -22.03 -15.18 17.47
N CYS A 547 -23.14 -14.49 17.25
CA CYS A 547 -24.42 -14.76 17.89
C CYS A 547 -25.54 -15.03 16.87
N SER A 548 -26.69 -15.52 17.35
CA SER A 548 -27.86 -15.79 16.51
C SER A 548 -28.46 -14.52 15.92
N ALA A 549 -29.23 -14.65 14.83
CA ALA A 549 -29.96 -13.53 14.24
C ALA A 549 -30.97 -12.86 15.18
N GLN A 550 -31.49 -13.60 16.16
CA GLN A 550 -32.35 -13.04 17.20
C GLN A 550 -31.55 -12.14 18.14
N THR A 551 -30.44 -12.62 18.66
CA THR A 551 -29.55 -11.84 19.54
C THR A 551 -29.02 -10.60 18.81
N GLN A 552 -28.73 -10.67 17.51
CA GLN A 552 -28.33 -9.51 16.72
C GLN A 552 -29.38 -8.39 16.73
N ARG A 553 -30.68 -8.75 16.60
CA ARG A 553 -31.78 -7.78 16.69
C ARG A 553 -31.86 -7.14 18.09
N GLU A 554 -31.67 -7.94 19.13
CA GLU A 554 -31.67 -7.45 20.51
C GLU A 554 -30.48 -6.50 20.74
N ILE A 555 -29.28 -6.82 20.23
CA ILE A 555 -28.11 -5.92 20.25
C ILE A 555 -28.43 -4.61 19.53
N ASP A 556 -28.98 -4.67 18.30
CA ASP A 556 -29.29 -3.46 17.54
C ASP A 556 -30.28 -2.56 18.25
N GLN A 557 -31.31 -3.17 18.89
CA GLN A 557 -32.28 -2.41 19.71
C GLN A 557 -31.61 -1.75 20.90
N LYS A 558 -30.74 -2.47 21.61
CA LYS A 558 -30.02 -1.93 22.78
C LYS A 558 -29.01 -0.85 22.42
N VAL A 559 -28.32 -0.96 21.29
CA VAL A 559 -27.46 0.11 20.76
C VAL A 559 -28.28 1.39 20.57
N VAL A 560 -29.45 1.27 19.95
CA VAL A 560 -30.34 2.43 19.74
C VAL A 560 -30.81 3.03 21.06
N GLU A 561 -31.20 2.18 22.04
CA GLU A 561 -31.63 2.63 23.37
C GLU A 561 -30.49 3.36 24.11
N LEU A 562 -29.28 2.78 24.10
CA LEU A 562 -28.10 3.36 24.77
C LEU A 562 -27.72 4.73 24.15
N VAL A 563 -27.58 4.79 22.82
CA VAL A 563 -27.22 6.05 22.14
C VAL A 563 -28.32 7.10 22.37
N ARG A 564 -29.60 6.73 22.33
CA ARG A 564 -30.71 7.64 22.60
C ARG A 564 -30.68 8.16 24.03
N ALA A 565 -30.40 7.32 25.02
CA ALA A 565 -30.29 7.72 26.42
C ALA A 565 -29.17 8.75 26.62
N GLN A 566 -27.99 8.49 26.04
CA GLN A 566 -26.88 9.42 26.16
C GLN A 566 -27.09 10.71 25.36
N HIS A 567 -27.79 10.66 24.23
CA HIS A 567 -28.18 11.84 23.48
C HIS A 567 -29.19 12.72 24.28
N GLN A 568 -30.17 12.11 24.95
CA GLN A 568 -31.07 12.84 25.81
C GLN A 568 -30.34 13.49 27.01
N LYS A 569 -29.35 12.82 27.57
CA LYS A 569 -28.46 13.38 28.59
C LYS A 569 -27.72 14.63 28.08
N ALA A 570 -27.17 14.56 26.86
CA ALA A 570 -26.51 15.70 26.21
C ALA A 570 -27.48 16.87 26.00
N ILE A 571 -28.70 16.63 25.52
CA ILE A 571 -29.75 17.65 25.36
C ILE A 571 -30.06 18.29 26.72
N GLN A 572 -30.20 17.52 27.80
CA GLN A 572 -30.49 18.02 29.12
C GLN A 572 -29.36 18.93 29.66
N ILE A 573 -28.09 18.48 29.48
CA ILE A 573 -26.91 19.28 29.89
C ILE A 573 -26.91 20.62 29.14
N LEU A 574 -27.11 20.61 27.82
CA LEU A 574 -27.08 21.81 26.99
C LEU A 574 -28.27 22.75 27.29
N THR A 575 -29.46 22.19 27.52
CA THR A 575 -30.64 22.97 27.89
C THR A 575 -30.45 23.68 29.23
N ASN A 576 -29.90 22.99 30.23
CA ASN A 576 -29.62 23.56 31.54
C ASN A 576 -28.52 24.64 31.49
N ASN A 577 -27.64 24.60 30.50
CA ASN A 577 -26.55 25.54 30.31
C ASN A 577 -26.72 26.40 29.04
N ARG A 578 -27.95 26.64 28.61
CA ARG A 578 -28.26 27.33 27.35
C ARG A 578 -27.57 28.69 27.20
N GLN A 579 -27.53 29.48 28.24
CA GLN A 579 -26.89 30.80 28.24
C GLN A 579 -25.40 30.69 27.95
N LYS A 580 -24.71 29.71 28.55
CA LYS A 580 -23.27 29.46 28.31
C LYS A 580 -23.02 28.91 26.90
N LEU A 581 -23.91 28.06 26.42
CA LEU A 581 -23.86 27.58 25.05
C LEU A 581 -23.90 28.73 24.03
N ASP A 582 -24.83 29.67 24.22
CA ASP A 582 -25.00 30.83 23.32
C ASP A 582 -23.80 31.80 23.43
N GLU A 583 -23.27 32.03 24.64
CA GLU A 583 -22.10 32.89 24.86
C GLU A 583 -20.84 32.32 24.21
N LEU A 584 -20.53 31.06 24.46
CA LEU A 584 -19.38 30.36 23.93
C LEU A 584 -19.45 30.20 22.39
N ALA A 585 -20.61 29.83 21.86
CA ALA A 585 -20.80 29.70 20.42
C ALA A 585 -20.62 31.03 19.70
N LYS A 586 -21.12 32.14 20.27
CA LYS A 586 -20.91 33.49 19.71
C LYS A 586 -19.44 33.89 19.75
N TYR A 587 -18.73 33.58 20.83
CA TYR A 587 -17.31 33.85 20.98
C TYR A 587 -16.50 33.06 19.96
N LEU A 588 -16.76 31.75 19.81
CA LEU A 588 -16.12 30.89 18.83
C LEU A 588 -16.42 31.34 17.39
N TYR A 589 -17.66 31.74 17.10
CA TYR A 589 -18.05 32.29 15.78
C TYR A 589 -17.18 33.50 15.39
N GLN A 590 -16.89 34.41 16.36
CA GLN A 590 -16.09 35.61 16.11
C GLN A 590 -14.60 35.30 15.99
N LYS A 591 -14.09 34.42 16.83
CA LYS A 591 -12.65 34.15 16.95
C LYS A 591 -12.15 33.01 16.06
N GLU A 592 -13.08 32.18 15.57
CA GLU A 592 -12.88 30.98 14.73
C GLU A 592 -12.08 29.85 15.41
N THR A 593 -11.27 30.18 16.40
CA THR A 593 -10.49 29.20 17.19
C THR A 593 -10.34 29.74 18.61
N ILE A 594 -10.61 28.90 19.60
CA ILE A 594 -10.42 29.22 21.03
C ILE A 594 -9.61 28.11 21.72
N THR A 595 -8.84 28.51 22.74
CA THR A 595 -8.09 27.57 23.57
C THR A 595 -8.98 26.99 24.67
N GLY A 596 -8.55 25.86 25.26
CA GLY A 596 -9.22 25.29 26.42
C GLY A 596 -9.32 26.25 27.62
N ASP A 597 -8.25 27.02 27.86
CA ASP A 597 -8.24 28.02 28.95
C ASP A 597 -9.28 29.10 28.73
N GLU A 598 -9.39 29.64 27.51
CA GLU A 598 -10.41 30.64 27.16
C GLU A 598 -11.83 30.09 27.29
N PHE A 599 -12.00 28.83 26.86
CA PHE A 599 -13.27 28.11 26.97
C PHE A 599 -13.65 27.97 28.48
N MET A 600 -12.74 27.53 29.33
CA MET A 600 -12.98 27.35 30.77
C MET A 600 -13.20 28.70 31.48
N GLU A 601 -12.44 29.75 31.13
CA GLU A 601 -12.65 31.09 31.70
C GLU A 601 -14.06 31.61 31.45
N ILE A 602 -14.61 31.41 30.24
CA ILE A 602 -15.98 31.83 29.93
C ILE A 602 -17.00 30.92 30.61
N LEU A 603 -16.73 29.60 30.68
CA LEU A 603 -17.63 28.63 31.32
C LEU A 603 -17.78 28.85 32.81
N GLU A 604 -16.72 29.28 33.50
CA GLU A 604 -16.67 29.48 34.96
C GLU A 604 -17.06 30.90 35.37
N ARG A 605 -17.17 31.86 34.46
CA ARG A 605 -17.73 33.18 34.79
C ARG A 605 -19.16 33.03 35.29
N GLU A 606 -19.48 33.65 36.42
CA GLU A 606 -20.83 33.68 37.00
C GLU A 606 -21.85 34.41 36.13
#